data_4988e3a2f9e2e1b81da3d73f3b3d60aa
#
_entry.id   4988e3a2f9e2e1b81da3d73f3b3d60aa
#
_cell.length_a   1.000
_cell.length_b   1.000
_cell.length_c   1.000
_cell.angle_alpha   90.00
_cell.angle_beta   90.00
_cell.angle_gamma   90.00
#
_symmetry.space_group_name_H-M   'P 1'
#
loop_
_entity.id
_entity.type
_entity.pdbx_description
1 polymer ?
#
loop_
_entity_poly.entity_id
_entity_poly.type
_entity_poly.pdbx_seq_one_letter_code
_entity_poly.pdbx_strand_id
1 'polypeptide(L)'
;MKRGFTLIELLVVVLIIAILSAVALPQYRIAIEKTKYVRLITSVDAIWKAQQIYYLANGEYATSFDNLDISLQGESRSSNCFSSVLHSCCMGLSTEGVFNNLYCTNRIEGKGGNSYMIFPSGVRKCFAYDGNIVSEKVCLSMGAKYESSGSYIKIYRF
;
A
#
# COMPACT_ATOMS: atom_id res chain seq x y z
N MET A 1 -26.33 -3.73 51.61
CA MET A 1 -25.41 -4.90 51.51
C MET A 1 -24.59 -4.70 50.20
N LYS A 2 -23.27 -4.50 50.29
CA LYS A 2 -22.38 -4.43 49.11
C LYS A 2 -22.10 -5.86 48.64
N ARG A 3 -22.58 -6.22 47.43
CA ARG A 3 -22.25 -7.51 46.83
C ARG A 3 -20.81 -7.45 46.39
N GLY A 4 -19.95 -8.31 46.89
CA GLY A 4 -18.56 -8.49 46.41
C GLY A 4 -18.55 -9.32 45.14
N PHE A 5 -17.57 -9.04 44.26
CA PHE A 5 -17.32 -9.83 43.05
C PHE A 5 -16.67 -11.16 43.42
N THR A 6 -17.11 -12.27 42.85
CA THR A 6 -16.50 -13.59 43.10
C THR A 6 -15.27 -13.77 42.22
N LEU A 7 -14.31 -14.56 42.69
CA LEU A 7 -13.08 -14.90 41.96
C LEU A 7 -13.41 -15.61 40.63
N ILE A 8 -14.43 -16.46 40.62
CA ILE A 8 -14.85 -17.19 39.42
C ILE A 8 -15.47 -16.31 38.37
N GLU A 9 -16.25 -15.27 38.75
CA GLU A 9 -16.80 -14.30 37.83
C GLU A 9 -15.70 -13.54 37.11
N LEU A 10 -14.65 -13.13 37.83
CA LEU A 10 -13.49 -12.47 37.21
C LEU A 10 -12.73 -13.41 36.28
N LEU A 11 -12.52 -14.65 36.68
CA LEU A 11 -11.77 -15.63 35.90
C LEU A 11 -12.47 -15.94 34.57
N VAL A 12 -13.79 -16.13 34.59
CA VAL A 12 -14.57 -16.37 33.35
C VAL A 12 -14.50 -15.19 32.40
N VAL A 13 -14.60 -13.97 32.90
CA VAL A 13 -14.53 -12.75 32.06
C VAL A 13 -13.17 -12.62 31.39
N VAL A 14 -12.06 -12.82 32.12
CA VAL A 14 -10.72 -12.71 31.51
C VAL A 14 -10.46 -13.83 30.51
N LEU A 15 -11.00 -15.03 30.73
CA LEU A 15 -10.92 -16.14 29.78
C LEU A 15 -11.65 -15.81 28.48
N ILE A 16 -12.86 -15.25 28.55
CA ILE A 16 -13.62 -14.85 27.36
C ILE A 16 -12.87 -13.75 26.57
N ILE A 17 -12.36 -12.72 27.27
CA ILE A 17 -11.60 -11.65 26.64
C ILE A 17 -10.33 -12.21 25.97
N ALA A 18 -9.64 -13.15 26.61
CA ALA A 18 -8.44 -13.76 26.04
C ALA A 18 -8.74 -14.49 24.72
N ILE A 19 -9.81 -15.28 24.68
CA ILE A 19 -10.22 -16.01 23.45
C ILE A 19 -10.63 -15.03 22.34
N LEU A 20 -11.44 -14.03 22.65
CA LEU A 20 -11.87 -13.04 21.67
C LEU A 20 -10.68 -12.24 21.13
N SER A 21 -9.76 -11.82 21.99
CA SER A 21 -8.57 -11.07 21.60
C SER A 21 -7.65 -11.89 20.69
N ALA A 22 -7.50 -13.19 20.92
CA ALA A 22 -6.67 -14.05 20.08
C ALA A 22 -7.11 -14.06 18.60
N VAL A 23 -8.39 -13.93 18.33
CA VAL A 23 -8.94 -13.85 16.97
C VAL A 23 -8.97 -12.42 16.44
N ALA A 24 -9.31 -11.46 17.28
CA ALA A 24 -9.52 -10.06 16.86
C ALA A 24 -8.21 -9.34 16.51
N LEU A 25 -7.12 -9.54 17.25
CA LEU A 25 -5.85 -8.84 17.02
C LEU A 25 -5.24 -9.06 15.63
N PRO A 26 -5.14 -10.30 15.09
CA PRO A 26 -4.59 -10.51 13.76
C PRO A 26 -5.46 -9.87 12.66
N GLN A 27 -6.78 -9.90 12.80
CA GLN A 27 -7.72 -9.27 11.86
C GLN A 27 -7.59 -7.74 11.88
N TYR A 28 -7.46 -7.16 13.06
CA TYR A 28 -7.26 -5.72 13.24
C TYR A 28 -5.98 -5.22 12.55
N ARG A 29 -4.86 -5.96 12.65
CA ARG A 29 -3.61 -5.62 11.95
C ARG A 29 -3.79 -5.60 10.43
N ILE A 30 -4.49 -6.58 9.86
CA ILE A 30 -4.77 -6.63 8.43
C ILE A 30 -5.63 -5.43 8.02
N ALA A 31 -6.64 -5.06 8.80
CA ALA A 31 -7.52 -3.93 8.52
C ALA A 31 -6.75 -2.59 8.50
N ILE A 32 -5.84 -2.36 9.46
CA ILE A 32 -4.98 -1.18 9.48
C ILE A 32 -4.09 -1.13 8.23
N GLU A 33 -3.42 -2.23 7.89
CA GLU A 33 -2.54 -2.26 6.71
C GLU A 33 -3.33 -2.09 5.42
N LYS A 34 -4.54 -2.61 5.34
CA LYS A 34 -5.46 -2.36 4.23
C LYS A 34 -5.80 -0.88 4.07
N THR A 35 -6.05 -0.17 5.16
CA THR A 35 -6.30 1.28 5.15
C THR A 35 -5.09 2.06 4.63
N LYS A 36 -3.89 1.70 5.05
CA LYS A 36 -2.64 2.29 4.52
C LYS A 36 -2.50 2.02 3.02
N TYR A 37 -2.83 0.80 2.58
CA TYR A 37 -2.75 0.43 1.18
C TYR A 37 -3.75 1.20 0.29
N VAL A 38 -4.96 1.44 0.76
CA VAL A 38 -5.96 2.26 0.05
C VAL A 38 -5.41 3.67 -0.24
N ARG A 39 -4.62 4.24 0.68
CA ARG A 39 -3.97 5.54 0.43
C ARG A 39 -2.98 5.48 -0.72
N LEU A 40 -2.23 4.36 -0.88
CA LEU A 40 -1.33 4.19 -2.02
C LEU A 40 -2.12 4.19 -3.35
N ILE A 41 -3.23 3.46 -3.39
CA ILE A 41 -4.12 3.42 -4.56
C ILE A 41 -4.59 4.84 -4.91
N THR A 42 -5.10 5.57 -3.93
CA THR A 42 -5.59 6.95 -4.13
C THR A 42 -4.48 7.87 -4.65
N SER A 43 -3.27 7.77 -4.10
CA SER A 43 -2.12 8.56 -4.55
C SER A 43 -1.72 8.21 -5.97
N VAL A 44 -1.60 6.92 -6.29
CA VAL A 44 -1.28 6.46 -7.65
C VAL A 44 -2.35 6.91 -8.64
N ASP A 45 -3.63 6.75 -8.31
CA ASP A 45 -4.72 7.13 -9.22
C ASP A 45 -4.77 8.65 -9.47
N ALA A 46 -4.45 9.47 -8.47
CA ALA A 46 -4.36 10.93 -8.63
C ALA A 46 -3.19 11.31 -9.56
N ILE A 47 -2.01 10.77 -9.32
CA ILE A 47 -0.82 11.02 -10.15
C ILE A 47 -1.03 10.46 -11.56
N TRP A 48 -1.66 9.28 -11.68
CA TRP A 48 -1.95 8.69 -12.99
C TRP A 48 -2.89 9.55 -13.84
N LYS A 49 -3.91 10.15 -13.21
CA LYS A 49 -4.79 11.12 -13.91
C LYS A 49 -4.01 12.33 -14.41
N ALA A 50 -3.13 12.89 -13.59
CA ALA A 50 -2.27 13.99 -14.00
C ALA A 50 -1.33 13.59 -15.15
N GLN A 51 -0.77 12.39 -15.12
CA GLN A 51 0.02 11.82 -16.21
C GLN A 51 -0.77 11.68 -17.52
N GLN A 52 -2.03 11.23 -17.44
CA GLN A 52 -2.89 11.13 -18.62
C GLN A 52 -3.20 12.50 -19.22
N ILE A 53 -3.45 13.51 -18.37
CA ILE A 53 -3.67 14.89 -18.82
C ILE A 53 -2.42 15.43 -19.51
N TYR A 54 -1.25 15.21 -18.93
CA TYR A 54 0.03 15.60 -19.52
C TYR A 54 0.26 14.91 -20.87
N TYR A 55 -0.01 13.61 -20.96
CA TYR A 55 0.11 12.83 -22.19
C TYR A 55 -0.81 13.36 -23.30
N LEU A 56 -2.06 13.74 -22.98
CA LEU A 56 -3.00 14.30 -23.95
C LEU A 56 -2.52 15.66 -24.51
N ALA A 57 -1.79 16.44 -23.70
CA ALA A 57 -1.30 17.75 -24.09
C ALA A 57 0.03 17.68 -24.86
N ASN A 58 0.92 16.71 -24.53
CA ASN A 58 2.30 16.69 -25.01
C ASN A 58 2.64 15.49 -25.93
N GLY A 59 1.75 14.48 -25.99
CA GLY A 59 1.99 13.23 -26.74
C GLY A 59 2.93 12.23 -26.07
N GLU A 60 3.47 12.57 -24.90
CA GLU A 60 4.36 11.73 -24.10
C GLU A 60 4.04 11.83 -22.61
N TYR A 61 4.47 10.83 -21.83
CA TYR A 61 4.31 10.87 -20.37
C TYR A 61 5.39 11.72 -19.71
N ALA A 62 5.03 12.43 -18.64
CA ALA A 62 6.00 13.19 -17.85
C ALA A 62 7.00 12.25 -17.16
N THR A 63 8.26 12.66 -17.14
CA THR A 63 9.36 11.94 -16.45
C THR A 63 9.73 12.58 -15.11
N SER A 64 9.15 13.77 -14.82
CA SER A 64 9.32 14.50 -13.56
C SER A 64 7.96 14.89 -12.98
N PHE A 65 7.86 14.89 -11.65
CA PHE A 65 6.68 15.43 -10.95
C PHE A 65 6.50 16.93 -11.15
N ASP A 66 7.58 17.68 -11.42
CA ASP A 66 7.54 19.12 -11.68
C ASP A 66 6.77 19.47 -12.95
N ASN A 67 6.62 18.51 -13.86
CA ASN A 67 5.87 18.67 -15.12
C ASN A 67 4.37 18.37 -14.95
N LEU A 68 3.94 17.85 -13.80
CA LEU A 68 2.55 17.52 -13.55
C LEU A 68 1.85 18.63 -12.77
N ASP A 69 0.67 19.00 -13.20
CA ASP A 69 -0.20 19.92 -12.46
C ASP A 69 -0.89 19.17 -11.30
N ILE A 70 -0.08 18.81 -10.28
CA ILE A 70 -0.55 18.13 -9.08
C ILE A 70 0.24 18.63 -7.87
N SER A 71 -0.47 18.94 -6.79
CA SER A 71 0.15 19.24 -5.49
C SER A 71 0.27 17.97 -4.65
N LEU A 72 1.48 17.53 -4.39
CA LEU A 72 1.79 16.37 -3.55
C LEU A 72 2.23 16.81 -2.16
N GLN A 73 1.69 16.15 -1.12
CA GLN A 73 2.12 16.41 0.26
C GLN A 73 3.35 15.58 0.58
N GLY A 74 4.51 16.23 0.80
CA GLY A 74 5.76 15.56 1.15
C GLY A 74 6.97 16.30 0.59
N GLU A 75 8.12 15.64 0.66
CA GLU A 75 9.38 16.16 0.17
C GLU A 75 9.78 15.47 -1.14
N SER A 76 10.24 16.25 -2.10
CA SER A 76 10.85 15.72 -3.32
C SER A 76 12.19 15.07 -2.95
N ARG A 77 12.35 13.78 -3.27
CA ARG A 77 13.63 13.07 -3.15
C ARG A 77 14.46 13.18 -4.42
N SER A 78 13.78 13.27 -5.55
CA SER A 78 14.34 13.46 -6.89
C SER A 78 13.22 13.96 -7.79
N SER A 79 13.54 14.41 -9.00
CA SER A 79 12.54 14.89 -9.97
C SER A 79 11.42 13.86 -10.25
N ASN A 80 11.73 12.58 -10.15
CA ASN A 80 10.80 11.48 -10.41
C ASN A 80 10.32 10.73 -9.15
N CYS A 81 10.75 11.13 -7.94
CA CYS A 81 10.34 10.52 -6.68
C CYS A 81 9.99 11.55 -5.62
N PHE A 82 8.90 11.32 -4.95
CA PHE A 82 8.40 12.11 -3.85
C PHE A 82 8.16 11.22 -2.63
N SER A 83 8.41 11.71 -1.43
CA SER A 83 8.25 10.95 -0.18
C SER A 83 7.52 11.76 0.88
N SER A 84 6.51 11.16 1.47
CA SER A 84 5.86 11.65 2.69
C SER A 84 6.24 10.78 3.89
N VAL A 85 5.76 11.14 5.07
CA VAL A 85 5.94 10.35 6.31
C VAL A 85 5.32 8.96 6.17
N LEU A 86 4.25 8.82 5.37
CA LEU A 86 3.43 7.61 5.29
C LEU A 86 3.77 6.70 4.11
N HIS A 87 4.21 7.27 2.99
CA HIS A 87 4.48 6.55 1.75
C HIS A 87 5.41 7.36 0.84
N SER A 88 6.00 6.68 -0.12
CA SER A 88 6.72 7.32 -1.21
C SER A 88 6.18 6.86 -2.56
N CYS A 89 6.13 7.78 -3.51
CA CYS A 89 5.69 7.53 -4.87
C CYS A 89 6.80 7.88 -5.85
N CYS A 90 7.02 7.03 -6.85
CA CYS A 90 8.03 7.24 -7.87
C CYS A 90 7.48 6.90 -9.25
N MET A 91 7.93 7.66 -10.24
CA MET A 91 7.82 7.30 -11.65
C MET A 91 9.03 6.43 -12.01
N GLY A 92 8.78 5.20 -12.41
CA GLY A 92 9.80 4.33 -12.96
C GLY A 92 10.11 4.75 -14.40
N LEU A 93 11.38 4.95 -14.69
CA LEU A 93 11.87 5.28 -16.02
C LEU A 93 12.61 4.08 -16.60
N SER A 94 12.54 3.91 -17.92
CA SER A 94 13.39 2.95 -18.66
C SER A 94 14.85 3.42 -18.66
N THR A 95 15.75 2.60 -19.16
CA THR A 95 17.18 2.95 -19.38
C THR A 95 17.33 4.15 -20.32
N GLU A 96 16.35 4.39 -21.20
CA GLU A 96 16.29 5.53 -22.12
C GLU A 96 15.61 6.77 -21.51
N GLY A 97 15.26 6.73 -20.23
CA GLY A 97 14.60 7.84 -19.53
C GLY A 97 13.10 7.99 -19.86
N VAL A 98 12.49 7.04 -20.55
CA VAL A 98 11.06 7.05 -20.89
C VAL A 98 10.24 6.53 -19.71
N PHE A 99 9.09 7.15 -19.44
CA PHE A 99 8.15 6.70 -18.40
C PHE A 99 7.71 5.26 -18.66
N ASN A 100 7.90 4.40 -17.66
CA ASN A 100 7.59 2.97 -17.74
C ASN A 100 6.48 2.52 -16.77
N ASN A 101 6.45 3.10 -15.59
CA ASN A 101 5.43 2.79 -14.58
C ASN A 101 5.34 3.89 -13.52
N LEU A 102 4.27 3.86 -12.75
CA LEU A 102 4.08 4.68 -11.56
C LEU A 102 3.79 3.74 -10.38
N TYR A 103 4.51 3.91 -9.29
CA TYR A 103 4.27 3.13 -8.09
C TYR A 103 4.34 3.97 -6.82
N CYS A 104 3.53 3.60 -5.84
CA CYS A 104 3.67 4.08 -4.48
C CYS A 104 3.90 2.89 -3.54
N THR A 105 4.71 3.11 -2.52
CA THR A 105 5.05 2.09 -1.51
C THR A 105 4.85 2.65 -0.10
N ASN A 106 4.33 1.83 0.80
CA ASN A 106 4.34 2.12 2.23
C ASN A 106 5.47 1.34 2.91
N ARG A 107 6.04 1.91 3.96
CA ARG A 107 6.95 1.16 4.83
C ARG A 107 6.15 0.52 5.95
N ILE A 108 6.24 -0.81 6.08
CA ILE A 108 5.80 -1.53 7.28
C ILE A 108 7.03 -1.70 8.17
N GLU A 109 6.89 -1.47 9.46
CA GLU A 109 7.96 -1.50 10.46
C GLU A 109 9.01 -2.60 10.21
N GLY A 110 10.23 -2.17 9.85
CA GLY A 110 11.41 -3.04 9.69
C GLY A 110 11.41 -4.05 8.53
N LYS A 111 10.31 -4.19 7.81
CA LYS A 111 10.16 -5.06 6.64
C LYS A 111 9.52 -4.26 5.52
N GLY A 112 9.90 -4.51 4.27
CA GLY A 112 9.32 -3.85 3.12
C GLY A 112 7.79 -3.92 3.15
N GLY A 113 7.14 -2.82 2.74
CA GLY A 113 5.69 -2.71 2.73
C GLY A 113 5.07 -3.15 1.42
N ASN A 114 3.75 -3.04 1.32
CA ASN A 114 3.06 -3.19 0.05
C ASN A 114 3.42 -2.05 -0.90
N SER A 115 3.46 -2.36 -2.19
CA SER A 115 3.50 -1.35 -3.23
C SER A 115 2.32 -1.54 -4.18
N TYR A 116 1.80 -0.43 -4.67
CA TYR A 116 0.79 -0.42 -5.73
C TYR A 116 1.37 0.25 -6.95
N MET A 117 1.25 -0.40 -8.10
CA MET A 117 1.86 0.02 -9.35
C MET A 117 0.84 0.04 -10.48
N ILE A 118 0.93 1.04 -11.34
CA ILE A 118 0.20 1.12 -12.59
C ILE A 118 1.18 1.31 -13.76
N PHE A 119 0.87 0.69 -14.89
CA PHE A 119 1.64 0.76 -16.13
C PHE A 119 0.90 1.61 -17.18
N PRO A 120 1.61 2.14 -18.19
CA PRO A 120 0.96 2.86 -19.32
C PRO A 120 -0.12 2.06 -20.03
N SER A 121 -0.01 0.73 -20.02
CA SER A 121 -1.04 -0.19 -20.52
C SER A 121 -2.33 -0.24 -19.69
N GLY A 122 -2.40 0.46 -18.56
CA GLY A 122 -3.50 0.40 -17.61
C GLY A 122 -3.45 -0.81 -16.66
N VAL A 123 -2.48 -1.72 -16.82
CA VAL A 123 -2.29 -2.87 -15.92
C VAL A 123 -1.92 -2.38 -14.53
N ARG A 124 -2.60 -2.94 -13.53
CA ARG A 124 -2.39 -2.60 -12.11
C ARG A 124 -1.88 -3.82 -11.36
N LYS A 125 -0.88 -3.61 -10.50
CA LYS A 125 -0.26 -4.69 -9.72
C LYS A 125 -0.10 -4.29 -8.26
N CYS A 126 -0.29 -5.26 -7.36
CA CYS A 126 0.05 -5.20 -5.95
C CYS A 126 1.32 -6.01 -5.71
N PHE A 127 2.28 -5.42 -5.04
CA PHE A 127 3.51 -6.09 -4.63
C PHE A 127 3.49 -6.29 -3.12
N ALA A 128 3.69 -7.52 -2.70
CA ALA A 128 3.83 -7.89 -1.30
C ALA A 128 5.24 -8.42 -1.06
N TYR A 129 5.87 -8.02 0.04
CA TYR A 129 7.17 -8.57 0.43
C TYR A 129 7.01 -10.05 0.78
N ASP A 130 7.88 -10.89 0.25
CA ASP A 130 7.90 -12.32 0.52
C ASP A 130 8.15 -12.58 2.01
N GLY A 131 7.42 -13.56 2.58
CA GLY A 131 7.43 -13.85 4.00
C GLY A 131 6.64 -12.88 4.88
N ASN A 132 6.03 -11.83 4.33
CA ASN A 132 5.11 -10.95 5.06
C ASN A 132 3.64 -11.32 4.79
N ILE A 133 3.11 -12.23 5.62
CA ILE A 133 1.73 -12.75 5.50
C ILE A 133 0.68 -11.62 5.52
N VAL A 134 0.91 -10.55 6.29
CA VAL A 134 -0.03 -9.42 6.33
C VAL A 134 -0.05 -8.70 4.99
N SER A 135 1.12 -8.46 4.40
CA SER A 135 1.28 -7.83 3.09
C SER A 135 0.56 -8.61 1.98
N GLU A 136 0.73 -9.93 1.96
CA GLU A 136 0.05 -10.82 1.02
C GLU A 136 -1.48 -10.79 1.18
N LYS A 137 -1.95 -10.91 2.44
CA LYS A 137 -3.39 -10.84 2.74
C LYS A 137 -4.01 -9.51 2.35
N VAL A 138 -3.28 -8.40 2.40
CA VAL A 138 -3.75 -7.10 1.92
C VAL A 138 -4.00 -7.16 0.42
N CYS A 139 -3.02 -7.59 -0.41
CA CYS A 139 -3.20 -7.72 -1.86
C CYS A 139 -4.42 -8.59 -2.23
N LEU A 140 -4.53 -9.78 -1.61
CA LEU A 140 -5.64 -10.71 -1.84
C LEU A 140 -7.00 -10.11 -1.41
N SER A 141 -7.04 -9.43 -0.26
CA SER A 141 -8.27 -8.82 0.26
C SER A 141 -8.77 -7.63 -0.57
N MET A 142 -7.92 -7.07 -1.43
CA MET A 142 -8.26 -6.02 -2.39
C MET A 142 -8.71 -6.56 -3.74
N GLY A 143 -8.79 -7.87 -3.89
CA GLY A 143 -9.25 -8.53 -5.11
C GLY A 143 -8.16 -8.89 -6.12
N ALA A 144 -6.89 -8.61 -5.80
CA ALA A 144 -5.79 -8.99 -6.67
C ALA A 144 -5.52 -10.50 -6.62
N LYS A 145 -5.16 -11.08 -7.77
CA LYS A 145 -4.83 -12.50 -7.90
C LYS A 145 -3.33 -12.68 -8.02
N TYR A 146 -2.81 -13.74 -7.40
CA TYR A 146 -1.39 -14.09 -7.50
C TYR A 146 -0.98 -14.28 -8.96
N GLU A 147 0.13 -13.65 -9.36
CA GLU A 147 0.68 -13.74 -10.72
C GLU A 147 2.04 -14.45 -10.72
N SER A 148 2.98 -14.01 -9.89
CA SER A 148 4.35 -14.55 -9.87
C SER A 148 5.10 -14.17 -8.57
N SER A 149 6.26 -14.79 -8.36
CA SER A 149 7.21 -14.43 -7.31
C SER A 149 8.53 -13.98 -7.92
N GLY A 150 9.11 -12.92 -7.35
CA GLY A 150 10.49 -12.51 -7.54
C GLY A 150 11.36 -12.94 -6.35
N SER A 151 12.61 -12.47 -6.30
CA SER A 151 13.57 -12.86 -5.25
C SER A 151 13.14 -12.50 -3.82
N TYR A 152 12.36 -11.46 -3.63
CA TYR A 152 11.94 -10.96 -2.31
C TYR A 152 10.50 -10.41 -2.30
N ILE A 153 9.75 -10.59 -3.38
CA ILE A 153 8.42 -10.04 -3.55
C ILE A 153 7.49 -11.03 -4.23
N LYS A 154 6.23 -11.03 -3.83
CA LYS A 154 5.13 -11.68 -4.55
C LYS A 154 4.33 -10.62 -5.29
N ILE A 155 3.97 -10.92 -6.52
CA ILE A 155 3.27 -10.04 -7.44
C ILE A 155 1.84 -10.54 -7.61
N TYR A 156 0.90 -9.62 -7.46
CA TYR A 156 -0.52 -9.86 -7.61
C TYR A 156 -1.09 -8.88 -8.65
N ARG A 157 -1.97 -9.34 -9.52
CA ARG A 157 -2.60 -8.55 -10.59
C ARG A 157 -4.09 -8.34 -10.28
N PHE A 158 -4.57 -7.12 -10.55
CA PHE A 158 -5.99 -6.78 -10.50
C PHE A 158 -6.70 -7.07 -11.82
#